data_18d2e01fad2016dc6d6e9b9eac2beb6e
#
_entry.id   18d2e01fad2016dc6d6e9b9eac2beb6e
#
_cell.length_a   1.000
_cell.length_b   1.000
_cell.length_c   1.000
_cell.angle_alpha   90.00
_cell.angle_beta   90.00
_cell.angle_gamma   90.00
#
_symmetry.space_group_name_H-M   'P 1'
#
loop_
_entity.id
_entity.type
_entity.pdbx_description
1 polymer ?
#
loop_
_entity_poly.entity_id
_entity_poly.type
_entity_poly.pdbx_seq_one_letter_code
_entity_poly.pdbx_strand_id
1 'polypeptide(L)'
;MRPIMMDMKHAYLPFLVPLSVLALSPISAAKINVELKDANGKSVGSALMYESDGIVIQLNLHDLPLGEHAIHIHQNAVCDPPDFKSAGPHFNPDNKKHGLENPAGHHAGDMQNFVVGANGKAKAQIVNKDVNWGSDNHSIFSNGGTALVIHAKADDMKTDPAGNAGDRIACGVIKK
;
A
#
# COMPACT_ATOMS: atom_id res chain seq x y z
N MET A 1 -10.40 -91.08 -23.89
CA MET A 1 -10.11 -90.17 -22.78
C MET A 1 -9.77 -88.79 -23.37
N ARG A 2 -10.64 -87.83 -23.20
CA ARG A 2 -10.40 -86.40 -23.68
C ARG A 2 -10.12 -85.57 -22.42
N PRO A 3 -9.08 -84.73 -22.37
CA PRO A 3 -8.85 -83.82 -21.24
C PRO A 3 -9.78 -82.62 -21.32
N ILE A 4 -10.34 -82.26 -20.18
CA ILE A 4 -11.18 -81.07 -19.98
C ILE A 4 -10.25 -79.87 -19.88
N MET A 5 -10.35 -78.91 -20.81
CA MET A 5 -9.70 -77.59 -20.68
C MET A 5 -10.56 -76.67 -19.78
N MET A 6 -9.99 -76.30 -18.64
CA MET A 6 -10.55 -75.29 -17.75
C MET A 6 -10.22 -73.89 -18.29
N ASP A 7 -11.26 -73.18 -18.69
CA ASP A 7 -11.19 -71.79 -19.18
C ASP A 7 -11.15 -70.87 -17.94
N MET A 8 -9.97 -70.30 -17.60
CA MET A 8 -9.78 -69.35 -16.53
C MET A 8 -10.07 -67.93 -17.04
N LYS A 9 -11.31 -67.48 -16.87
CA LYS A 9 -11.68 -66.06 -17.13
C LYS A 9 -11.09 -65.17 -16.06
N HIS A 10 -10.07 -64.37 -16.42
CA HIS A 10 -9.52 -63.33 -15.59
C HIS A 10 -10.50 -62.15 -15.55
N ALA A 11 -11.15 -61.91 -14.41
CA ALA A 11 -11.96 -60.73 -14.15
C ALA A 11 -11.04 -59.59 -13.81
N TYR A 12 -10.88 -58.62 -14.70
CA TYR A 12 -10.23 -57.33 -14.42
C TYR A 12 -11.20 -56.45 -13.66
N LEU A 13 -10.89 -56.19 -12.39
CA LEU A 13 -11.60 -55.21 -11.55
C LEU A 13 -11.00 -53.83 -11.86
N PRO A 14 -11.77 -52.82 -12.33
CA PRO A 14 -11.21 -51.51 -12.54
C PRO A 14 -10.93 -50.81 -11.22
N PHE A 15 -9.67 -50.47 -10.98
CA PHE A 15 -9.24 -49.70 -9.83
C PHE A 15 -9.66 -48.24 -10.09
N LEU A 16 -10.77 -47.79 -9.48
CA LEU A 16 -11.18 -46.38 -9.46
C LEU A 16 -10.25 -45.62 -8.51
N VAL A 17 -9.28 -44.89 -9.04
CA VAL A 17 -8.46 -43.96 -8.25
C VAL A 17 -9.30 -42.68 -8.04
N PRO A 18 -9.62 -42.30 -6.82
CA PRO A 18 -10.34 -41.06 -6.57
C PRO A 18 -9.44 -39.88 -6.91
N LEU A 19 -9.86 -39.08 -7.87
CA LEU A 19 -9.23 -37.80 -8.23
C LEU A 19 -9.53 -36.79 -7.11
N SER A 20 -8.60 -36.65 -6.16
CA SER A 20 -8.69 -35.64 -5.11
C SER A 20 -8.46 -34.26 -5.70
N VAL A 21 -9.53 -33.50 -5.91
CA VAL A 21 -9.46 -32.09 -6.28
C VAL A 21 -9.02 -31.31 -5.04
N LEU A 22 -7.74 -30.91 -5.01
CA LEU A 22 -7.26 -29.94 -4.03
C LEU A 22 -7.94 -28.58 -4.34
N ALA A 23 -8.89 -28.20 -3.50
CA ALA A 23 -9.44 -26.85 -3.54
C ALA A 23 -8.36 -25.86 -3.07
N LEU A 24 -7.78 -25.09 -4.00
CA LEU A 24 -6.97 -23.93 -3.65
C LEU A 24 -7.91 -22.87 -3.04
N SER A 25 -7.84 -22.69 -1.74
CA SER A 25 -8.48 -21.54 -1.10
C SER A 25 -7.80 -20.25 -1.59
N PRO A 26 -8.54 -19.22 -2.00
CA PRO A 26 -7.94 -17.96 -2.37
C PRO A 26 -7.19 -17.39 -1.18
N ILE A 27 -5.89 -17.16 -1.32
CA ILE A 27 -5.10 -16.41 -0.34
C ILE A 27 -5.63 -14.99 -0.39
N SER A 28 -6.39 -14.58 0.64
CA SER A 28 -6.79 -13.19 0.79
C SER A 28 -5.53 -12.37 1.03
N ALA A 29 -5.23 -11.44 0.10
CA ALA A 29 -4.12 -10.52 0.29
C ALA A 29 -4.30 -9.75 1.60
N ALA A 30 -3.27 -9.70 2.43
CA ALA A 30 -3.29 -8.93 3.66
C ALA A 30 -3.61 -7.46 3.34
N LYS A 31 -4.43 -6.83 4.20
CA LYS A 31 -4.82 -5.42 4.06
C LYS A 31 -4.62 -4.72 5.38
N ILE A 32 -4.15 -3.48 5.34
CA ILE A 32 -4.11 -2.61 6.50
C ILE A 32 -4.98 -1.38 6.26
N ASN A 33 -5.63 -0.89 7.30
CA ASN A 33 -6.39 0.35 7.25
C ASN A 33 -5.68 1.38 8.11
N VAL A 34 -5.22 2.47 7.48
CA VAL A 34 -4.52 3.58 8.12
C VAL A 34 -5.52 4.70 8.32
N GLU A 35 -5.89 4.98 9.56
CA GLU A 35 -6.69 6.14 9.91
C GLU A 35 -5.84 7.40 9.80
N LEU A 36 -6.35 8.43 9.09
CA LEU A 36 -5.71 9.74 8.97
C LEU A 36 -6.41 10.74 9.89
N LYS A 37 -5.62 11.49 10.67
CA LYS A 37 -6.10 12.50 11.60
C LYS A 37 -5.48 13.85 11.31
N ASP A 38 -6.26 14.92 11.51
CA ASP A 38 -5.79 16.29 11.46
C ASP A 38 -4.99 16.70 12.71
N ALA A 39 -4.51 17.92 12.74
CA ALA A 39 -3.73 18.48 13.86
C ALA A 39 -4.51 18.56 15.19
N ASN A 40 -5.84 18.45 15.16
CA ASN A 40 -6.70 18.43 16.35
C ASN A 40 -7.02 16.99 16.80
N GLY A 41 -6.49 15.97 16.10
CA GLY A 41 -6.76 14.57 16.37
C GLY A 41 -8.11 14.08 15.80
N LYS A 42 -8.82 14.92 15.02
CA LYS A 42 -10.07 14.55 14.34
C LYS A 42 -9.75 13.68 13.14
N SER A 43 -10.50 12.58 12.98
CA SER A 43 -10.39 11.75 11.77
C SER A 43 -10.80 12.53 10.53
N VAL A 44 -10.00 12.44 9.49
CA VAL A 44 -10.26 12.98 8.14
C VAL A 44 -10.43 11.85 7.12
N GLY A 45 -10.59 10.62 7.59
CA GLY A 45 -10.82 9.43 6.78
C GLY A 45 -9.73 8.39 6.91
N SER A 46 -9.60 7.54 5.91
CA SER A 46 -8.65 6.42 5.94
C SER A 46 -8.05 6.10 4.58
N ALA A 47 -6.92 5.41 4.64
CA ALA A 47 -6.27 4.76 3.51
C ALA A 47 -6.29 3.24 3.72
N LEU A 48 -6.97 2.50 2.84
CA LEU A 48 -6.87 1.05 2.78
C LEU A 48 -5.67 0.70 1.91
N MET A 49 -4.70 0.00 2.49
CA MET A 49 -3.46 -0.37 1.81
C MET A 49 -3.35 -1.89 1.65
N TYR A 50 -2.86 -2.34 0.51
CA TYR A 50 -2.55 -3.75 0.25
C TYR A 50 -1.48 -3.88 -0.83
N GLU A 51 -0.78 -5.00 -0.83
CA GLU A 51 0.25 -5.30 -1.82
C GLU A 51 -0.35 -5.96 -3.06
N SER A 52 0.09 -5.52 -4.24
CA SER A 52 -0.22 -6.07 -5.56
C SER A 52 1.04 -5.91 -6.44
N ASP A 53 0.99 -5.21 -7.55
CA ASP A 53 2.17 -4.75 -8.30
C ASP A 53 2.63 -3.40 -7.69
N GLY A 54 3.27 -3.47 -6.51
CA GLY A 54 3.53 -2.35 -5.61
C GLY A 54 2.49 -2.24 -4.49
N ILE A 55 2.56 -1.18 -3.70
CA ILE A 55 1.58 -0.89 -2.65
C ILE A 55 0.44 -0.06 -3.22
N VAL A 56 -0.76 -0.62 -3.20
CA VAL A 56 -2.00 0.08 -3.56
C VAL A 56 -2.54 0.80 -2.33
N ILE A 57 -2.84 2.08 -2.47
CA ILE A 57 -3.36 2.97 -1.42
C ILE A 57 -4.71 3.50 -1.89
N GLN A 58 -5.80 3.02 -1.31
CA GLN A 58 -7.15 3.48 -1.59
C GLN A 58 -7.58 4.49 -0.54
N LEU A 59 -7.69 5.75 -0.95
CA LEU A 59 -8.09 6.88 -0.10
C LEU A 59 -9.60 7.01 -0.05
N ASN A 60 -10.14 7.20 1.16
CA ASN A 60 -11.52 7.62 1.40
C ASN A 60 -11.50 8.71 2.47
N LEU A 61 -11.46 9.96 2.02
CA LEU A 61 -11.17 11.13 2.85
C LEU A 61 -12.35 12.10 2.88
N HIS A 62 -12.42 12.90 3.95
CA HIS A 62 -13.42 13.93 4.18
C HIS A 62 -12.83 15.07 5.02
N ASP A 63 -13.54 16.21 5.09
CA ASP A 63 -13.18 17.37 5.89
C ASP A 63 -11.79 17.96 5.55
N LEU A 64 -11.34 17.78 4.32
CA LEU A 64 -10.10 18.37 3.80
C LEU A 64 -10.39 19.65 2.98
N PRO A 65 -9.44 20.58 2.88
CA PRO A 65 -9.56 21.74 1.99
C PRO A 65 -9.79 21.31 0.52
N LEU A 66 -10.60 22.08 -0.20
CA LEU A 66 -10.78 21.92 -1.66
C LEU A 66 -9.45 22.14 -2.38
N GLY A 67 -9.15 21.31 -3.37
CA GLY A 67 -8.01 21.45 -4.26
C GLY A 67 -7.17 20.20 -4.41
N GLU A 68 -6.04 20.38 -5.03
CA GLU A 68 -5.05 19.32 -5.22
C GLU A 68 -4.07 19.30 -4.04
N HIS A 69 -3.80 18.11 -3.54
CA HIS A 69 -2.96 17.87 -2.36
C HIS A 69 -1.91 16.80 -2.62
N ALA A 70 -0.73 17.04 -2.10
CA ALA A 70 0.32 16.04 -2.03
C ALA A 70 0.01 15.02 -0.91
N ILE A 71 0.47 13.81 -1.13
CA ILE A 71 0.49 12.73 -0.15
C ILE A 71 1.80 11.96 -0.28
N HIS A 72 2.49 11.73 0.85
CA HIS A 72 3.78 11.04 0.84
C HIS A 72 3.86 10.02 1.97
N ILE A 73 4.70 9.00 1.78
CA ILE A 73 5.13 8.12 2.87
C ILE A 73 6.34 8.78 3.54
N HIS A 74 6.24 9.01 4.86
CA HIS A 74 7.28 9.58 5.70
C HIS A 74 7.99 8.51 6.52
N GLN A 75 9.25 8.79 6.88
CA GLN A 75 10.21 7.82 7.42
C GLN A 75 9.81 7.22 8.76
N ASN A 76 9.14 7.97 9.64
CA ASN A 76 8.88 7.55 11.02
C ASN A 76 7.41 7.24 11.24
N ALA A 77 7.11 6.15 11.94
CA ALA A 77 5.76 5.75 12.32
C ALA A 77 5.22 6.56 13.52
N VAL A 78 5.28 7.90 13.43
CA VAL A 78 4.88 8.84 14.48
C VAL A 78 4.14 10.02 13.84
N CYS A 79 3.02 10.43 14.44
CA CYS A 79 2.16 11.52 13.95
C CYS A 79 1.83 12.49 15.10
N ASP A 80 2.84 13.14 15.68
CA ASP A 80 2.60 14.09 16.77
C ASP A 80 2.08 15.43 16.23
N PRO A 81 0.91 15.89 16.69
CA PRO A 81 0.39 17.19 16.32
C PRO A 81 1.19 18.33 17.00
N PRO A 82 1.08 19.59 16.53
CA PRO A 82 0.17 20.02 15.47
C PRO A 82 0.76 19.92 14.06
N ASP A 83 2.07 19.78 13.88
CA ASP A 83 2.76 19.95 12.60
C ASP A 83 3.28 18.64 11.98
N PHE A 84 3.08 17.52 12.68
CA PHE A 84 3.49 16.18 12.26
C PHE A 84 4.97 16.05 11.85
N LYS A 85 5.84 16.94 12.34
CA LYS A 85 7.29 16.88 12.06
C LYS A 85 7.92 15.59 12.57
N SER A 86 7.33 14.97 13.60
CA SER A 86 7.77 13.68 14.15
C SER A 86 7.72 12.54 13.14
N ALA A 87 6.89 12.63 12.08
CA ALA A 87 6.92 11.69 10.96
C ALA A 87 8.25 11.72 10.18
N GLY A 88 9.10 12.72 10.40
CA GLY A 88 10.40 12.86 9.75
C GLY A 88 10.31 13.33 8.29
N PRO A 89 11.40 13.14 7.50
CA PRO A 89 11.40 13.40 6.06
C PRO A 89 10.62 12.33 5.29
N HIS A 90 10.53 12.47 3.97
CA HIS A 90 10.01 11.42 3.10
C HIS A 90 10.81 10.13 3.24
N PHE A 91 10.17 9.00 3.10
CA PHE A 91 10.82 7.69 3.12
C PHE A 91 11.76 7.56 1.91
N ASN A 92 13.06 7.54 2.15
CA ASN A 92 14.09 7.64 1.12
C ASN A 92 15.27 6.71 1.41
N PRO A 93 15.10 5.39 1.27
CA PRO A 93 16.17 4.43 1.55
C PRO A 93 17.37 4.53 0.59
N ASP A 94 17.15 5.06 -0.61
CA ASP A 94 18.18 5.18 -1.66
C ASP A 94 18.91 6.54 -1.65
N ASN A 95 18.55 7.44 -0.73
CA ASN A 95 19.14 8.77 -0.62
C ASN A 95 19.11 9.59 -1.93
N LYS A 96 17.99 9.50 -2.66
CA LYS A 96 17.72 10.24 -3.90
C LYS A 96 17.19 11.64 -3.61
N LYS A 97 17.00 12.43 -4.65
CA LYS A 97 16.31 13.73 -4.58
C LYS A 97 14.80 13.56 -4.63
N HIS A 98 14.06 14.58 -4.18
CA HIS A 98 12.61 14.58 -4.27
C HIS A 98 12.11 14.77 -5.70
N GLY A 99 10.96 14.14 -5.99
CA GLY A 99 10.10 14.46 -7.13
C GLY A 99 10.08 13.42 -8.23
N LEU A 100 8.87 12.99 -8.59
CA LEU A 100 8.63 11.96 -9.62
C LEU A 100 9.10 12.39 -11.02
N GLU A 101 9.25 13.71 -11.25
CA GLU A 101 9.77 14.28 -12.50
C GLU A 101 11.22 14.78 -12.36
N ASN A 102 11.87 14.57 -11.23
CA ASN A 102 13.26 14.99 -11.01
C ASN A 102 14.21 13.91 -11.56
N PRO A 103 15.12 14.22 -12.49
CA PRO A 103 16.03 13.23 -13.06
C PRO A 103 17.03 12.64 -12.04
N ALA A 104 17.22 13.28 -10.88
CA ALA A 104 18.04 12.78 -9.77
C ALA A 104 17.17 12.15 -8.65
N GLY A 105 15.86 12.03 -8.88
CA GLY A 105 14.86 11.51 -7.92
C GLY A 105 14.46 10.09 -8.27
N HIS A 106 13.41 9.66 -7.68
CA HIS A 106 12.60 10.23 -6.58
C HIS A 106 12.82 9.47 -5.27
N HIS A 107 12.27 9.99 -4.15
CA HIS A 107 12.21 9.23 -2.90
C HIS A 107 11.24 8.05 -3.06
N ALA A 108 11.48 6.95 -2.38
CA ALA A 108 10.56 5.82 -2.39
C ALA A 108 9.17 6.18 -1.83
N GLY A 109 9.09 7.19 -0.97
CA GLY A 109 7.85 7.70 -0.40
C GLY A 109 7.10 8.74 -1.24
N ASP A 110 7.66 9.20 -2.37
CA ASP A 110 7.01 10.18 -3.24
C ASP A 110 5.85 9.54 -4.01
N MET A 111 4.75 10.27 -4.18
CA MET A 111 3.55 9.78 -4.84
C MET A 111 2.85 10.86 -5.67
N GLN A 112 1.92 10.44 -6.51
CA GLN A 112 1.05 11.35 -7.26
C GLN A 112 0.14 12.14 -6.31
N ASN A 113 -0.16 13.39 -6.68
CA ASN A 113 -1.17 14.19 -6.01
C ASN A 113 -2.58 13.57 -6.15
N PHE A 114 -3.48 13.98 -5.27
CA PHE A 114 -4.89 13.65 -5.36
C PHE A 114 -5.76 14.91 -5.23
N VAL A 115 -7.02 14.84 -5.65
CA VAL A 115 -7.93 15.99 -5.68
C VAL A 115 -9.04 15.82 -4.64
N VAL A 116 -9.24 16.86 -3.84
CA VAL A 116 -10.37 17.03 -2.92
C VAL A 116 -11.45 17.87 -3.60
N GLY A 117 -12.66 17.35 -3.67
CA GLY A 117 -13.80 18.03 -4.26
C GLY A 117 -14.37 19.17 -3.40
N ALA A 118 -15.30 19.96 -3.97
CA ALA A 118 -15.95 21.10 -3.29
C ALA A 118 -16.71 20.71 -2.00
N ASN A 119 -17.03 19.45 -1.82
CA ASN A 119 -17.67 18.90 -0.61
C ASN A 119 -16.67 18.48 0.48
N GLY A 120 -15.39 18.80 0.33
CA GLY A 120 -14.33 18.43 1.26
C GLY A 120 -13.98 16.95 1.26
N LYS A 121 -14.38 16.18 0.22
CA LYS A 121 -14.17 14.74 0.14
C LYS A 121 -13.25 14.36 -1.01
N ALA A 122 -12.51 13.27 -0.81
CA ALA A 122 -11.70 12.66 -1.87
C ALA A 122 -11.84 11.12 -1.82
N LYS A 123 -11.91 10.53 -3.03
CA LYS A 123 -11.69 9.11 -3.25
C LYS A 123 -10.67 8.98 -4.35
N ALA A 124 -9.55 8.35 -4.06
CA ALA A 124 -8.46 8.16 -5.00
C ALA A 124 -7.81 6.80 -4.79
N GLN A 125 -7.16 6.28 -5.83
CA GLN A 125 -6.29 5.12 -5.75
C GLN A 125 -4.92 5.53 -6.27
N ILE A 126 -3.90 5.31 -5.46
CA ILE A 126 -2.50 5.55 -5.78
C ILE A 126 -1.79 4.21 -5.71
N VAL A 127 -0.84 3.98 -6.60
CA VAL A 127 0.04 2.81 -6.58
C VAL A 127 1.47 3.30 -6.45
N ASN A 128 2.14 2.88 -5.37
CA ASN A 128 3.56 3.14 -5.18
C ASN A 128 4.33 1.84 -5.42
N LYS A 129 5.22 1.84 -6.43
CA LYS A 129 6.02 0.66 -6.83
C LYS A 129 7.42 0.64 -6.21
N ASP A 130 7.80 1.70 -5.51
CA ASP A 130 9.14 1.87 -4.92
C ASP A 130 9.19 1.40 -3.47
N VAL A 131 8.06 0.95 -2.93
CA VAL A 131 7.94 0.39 -1.59
C VAL A 131 7.25 -0.97 -1.61
N ASN A 132 7.45 -1.75 -0.56
CA ASN A 132 6.89 -3.10 -0.41
C ASN A 132 6.52 -3.44 1.05
N TRP A 133 5.93 -4.62 1.26
CA TRP A 133 5.61 -5.18 2.59
C TRP A 133 6.65 -6.18 3.10
N GLY A 134 7.75 -6.32 2.39
CA GLY A 134 8.84 -7.23 2.73
C GLY A 134 9.60 -6.87 4.00
N SER A 135 10.87 -7.21 4.01
CA SER A 135 11.78 -6.95 5.14
C SER A 135 13.07 -6.25 4.70
N ASP A 136 13.14 -5.81 3.45
CA ASP A 136 14.27 -5.05 2.93
C ASP A 136 14.17 -3.55 3.31
N ASN A 137 15.10 -2.74 2.82
CA ASN A 137 15.16 -1.31 3.10
C ASN A 137 14.01 -0.49 2.47
N HIS A 138 13.29 -1.05 1.48
CA HIS A 138 12.09 -0.45 0.86
C HIS A 138 10.78 -0.83 1.55
N SER A 139 10.85 -1.64 2.61
CA SER A 139 9.66 -2.01 3.36
C SER A 139 9.07 -0.82 4.11
N ILE A 140 7.76 -0.56 3.92
CA ILE A 140 7.03 0.46 4.70
C ILE A 140 6.93 0.13 6.19
N PHE A 141 7.33 -1.08 6.60
CA PHE A 141 7.41 -1.52 7.99
C PHE A 141 8.84 -1.48 8.55
N SER A 142 9.83 -1.02 7.77
CA SER A 142 11.21 -0.87 8.24
C SER A 142 11.28 0.08 9.44
N ASN A 143 12.26 -0.13 10.33
CA ASN A 143 12.48 0.71 11.51
C ASN A 143 11.26 0.92 12.43
N GLY A 144 10.34 -0.03 12.46
CA GLY A 144 9.11 0.04 13.27
C GLY A 144 7.92 0.69 12.58
N GLY A 145 8.00 0.90 11.27
CA GLY A 145 6.95 1.44 10.43
C GLY A 145 7.23 2.84 9.89
N THR A 146 6.27 3.36 9.15
CA THR A 146 6.31 4.64 8.45
C THR A 146 5.04 5.45 8.75
N ALA A 147 4.85 6.60 8.12
CA ALA A 147 3.61 7.37 8.23
C ALA A 147 3.14 7.86 6.87
N LEU A 148 1.84 7.87 6.66
CA LEU A 148 1.20 8.50 5.51
C LEU A 148 0.84 9.95 5.88
N VAL A 149 1.35 10.93 5.13
CA VAL A 149 1.14 12.35 5.43
C VAL A 149 0.50 13.05 4.23
N ILE A 150 -0.56 13.82 4.49
CA ILE A 150 -1.22 14.69 3.51
C ILE A 150 -0.74 16.13 3.76
N HIS A 151 -0.46 16.84 2.65
CA HIS A 151 0.03 18.20 2.68
C HIS A 151 -1.02 19.22 2.23
N ALA A 152 -0.79 20.48 2.56
CA ALA A 152 -1.73 21.59 2.32
C ALA A 152 -1.87 21.97 0.83
N LYS A 153 -0.88 21.64 0.01
CA LYS A 153 -0.81 21.98 -1.42
C LYS A 153 -0.42 20.77 -2.25
N ALA A 154 -0.56 20.90 -3.56
CA ALA A 154 0.01 19.96 -4.51
C ALA A 154 1.55 19.96 -4.42
N ASP A 155 2.12 18.79 -4.67
CA ASP A 155 3.54 18.58 -4.97
C ASP A 155 3.81 19.04 -6.40
N ASP A 156 4.88 19.83 -6.62
CA ASP A 156 5.33 20.24 -7.96
C ASP A 156 6.13 19.15 -8.70
N MET A 157 6.35 17.99 -8.06
CA MET A 157 7.04 16.81 -8.56
C MET A 157 8.53 16.99 -8.88
N LYS A 158 9.15 18.09 -8.45
CA LYS A 158 10.51 18.46 -8.85
C LYS A 158 11.36 19.06 -7.76
N THR A 159 10.78 19.93 -6.93
CA THR A 159 11.55 20.76 -5.99
C THR A 159 11.93 19.98 -4.74
N ASP A 160 13.22 19.71 -4.57
CA ASP A 160 13.79 19.09 -3.36
C ASP A 160 13.71 20.06 -2.17
N PRO A 161 13.34 19.62 -0.96
CA PRO A 161 13.16 18.23 -0.53
C PRO A 161 11.70 17.73 -0.50
N ALA A 162 10.70 18.52 -0.89
CA ALA A 162 9.29 18.15 -0.64
C ALA A 162 8.29 18.79 -1.62
N GLY A 163 8.71 19.18 -2.84
CA GLY A 163 7.83 19.61 -3.93
C GLY A 163 6.98 20.84 -3.63
N ASN A 164 7.44 21.73 -2.74
CA ASN A 164 6.68 22.92 -2.30
C ASN A 164 5.25 22.62 -1.79
N ALA A 165 5.03 21.39 -1.31
CA ALA A 165 3.71 20.89 -0.89
C ALA A 165 3.10 21.58 0.34
N GLY A 166 3.87 22.43 1.02
CA GLY A 166 3.40 23.20 2.16
C GLY A 166 3.28 22.39 3.46
N ASP A 167 2.44 22.87 4.38
CA ASP A 167 2.27 22.29 5.70
C ASP A 167 1.68 20.89 5.63
N ARG A 168 1.95 20.07 6.67
CA ARG A 168 1.35 18.75 6.87
C ARG A 168 0.01 18.93 7.56
N ILE A 169 -1.08 18.52 6.91
CA ILE A 169 -2.45 18.77 7.40
C ILE A 169 -3.14 17.53 7.95
N ALA A 170 -2.66 16.33 7.59
CA ALA A 170 -3.14 15.09 8.17
C ALA A 170 -2.04 14.03 8.16
N CYS A 171 -2.10 13.11 9.12
CA CYS A 171 -1.11 12.05 9.29
C CYS A 171 -1.78 10.75 9.77
N GLY A 172 -1.29 9.61 9.30
CA GLY A 172 -1.69 8.29 9.74
C GLY A 172 -0.49 7.35 9.83
N VAL A 173 -0.38 6.62 10.93
CA VAL A 173 0.74 5.70 11.20
C VAL A 173 0.55 4.38 10.46
N ILE A 174 1.60 3.92 9.77
CA ILE A 174 1.68 2.64 9.08
C ILE A 174 2.53 1.68 9.92
N LYS A 175 1.91 0.68 10.51
CA LYS A 175 2.56 -0.38 11.30
C LYS A 175 1.93 -1.74 11.00
N LYS A 176 2.70 -2.82 11.25
CA LYS A 176 2.17 -4.19 11.29
C LYS A 176 1.31 -4.40 12.52
#